data_b6c7bd76639eb79936909dd16b96a89e
#
_entry.id   b6c7bd76639eb79936909dd16b96a89e
#
_cell.length_a   1.000
_cell.length_b   1.000
_cell.length_c   1.000
_cell.angle_alpha   90.00
_cell.angle_beta   90.00
_cell.angle_gamma   90.00
#
_symmetry.space_group_name_H-M   'P 1'
#
loop_
_entity.id
_entity.type
_entity.pdbx_description
1 polymer ?
#
loop_
_entity_poly.entity_id
_entity_poly.type
_entity_poly.pdbx_seq_one_letter_code
_entity_poly.pdbx_strand_id
1 'polypeptide(L)'
;MYHTENYETAKPIKIHIASGRVNGYFDSTKHTSTDWGRLRRAATERYFDVLGKYAHITFPTKDFTAYTPDGKALIDAYDKIVESEMMLMGLFKYNKVFKNRMYFNVTYRGYMYATSYHTAYHADTMDELCDVNKLTSTSLWGPSHEVGHCN
;
A
#
# COMPACT_ATOMS: atom_id res chain seq x y z
N MET A 1 10.43 -9.73 10.00
CA MET A 1 9.64 -10.83 10.62
C MET A 1 10.02 -12.10 9.89
N TYR A 2 10.55 -13.08 10.58
CA TYR A 2 10.94 -14.35 9.94
C TYR A 2 9.71 -15.23 9.80
N HIS A 3 9.45 -15.68 8.58
CA HIS A 3 8.44 -16.71 8.34
C HIS A 3 9.03 -18.06 8.71
N THR A 4 8.39 -18.73 9.65
CA THR A 4 8.67 -20.15 9.89
C THR A 4 7.90 -20.99 8.87
N GLU A 5 8.49 -22.05 8.38
CA GLU A 5 7.76 -23.05 7.62
C GLU A 5 6.59 -23.55 8.47
N ASN A 6 5.41 -23.71 7.84
CA ASN A 6 4.18 -24.15 8.53
C ASN A 6 3.57 -23.14 9.53
N TYR A 7 3.72 -21.83 9.30
CA TYR A 7 3.11 -20.80 10.16
C TYR A 7 1.58 -20.96 10.30
N GLU A 8 0.91 -21.57 9.32
CA GLU A 8 -0.54 -21.82 9.32
C GLU A 8 -0.98 -22.80 10.43
N THR A 9 -0.08 -23.69 10.84
CA THR A 9 -0.31 -24.66 11.92
C THR A 9 0.34 -24.25 13.24
N ALA A 10 1.08 -23.15 13.27
CA ALA A 10 1.72 -22.63 14.47
C ALA A 10 0.67 -22.15 15.49
N LYS A 11 0.98 -22.34 16.79
CA LYS A 11 0.11 -21.82 17.85
C LYS A 11 0.01 -20.29 17.77
N PRO A 12 -1.19 -19.71 17.90
CA PRO A 12 -1.36 -18.26 17.91
C PRO A 12 -0.54 -17.61 19.03
N ILE A 13 0.13 -16.52 18.69
CA ILE A 13 0.82 -15.68 19.69
C ILE A 13 -0.19 -14.65 20.18
N LYS A 14 -0.43 -14.61 21.51
CA LYS A 14 -1.23 -13.55 22.12
C LYS A 14 -0.33 -12.36 22.44
N ILE A 15 -0.68 -11.20 21.90
CA ILE A 15 -0.01 -9.94 22.20
C ILE A 15 -1.00 -9.07 22.97
N HIS A 16 -0.60 -8.59 24.15
CA HIS A 16 -1.36 -7.60 24.91
C HIS A 16 -0.71 -6.24 24.74
N ILE A 17 -1.48 -5.27 24.22
CA ILE A 17 -1.06 -3.87 24.12
C ILE A 17 -1.76 -3.12 25.24
N ALA A 18 -0.99 -2.74 26.27
CA ALA A 18 -1.53 -2.13 27.49
C ALA A 18 -2.08 -0.72 27.28
N SER A 19 -1.53 0.02 26.31
CA SER A 19 -2.00 1.39 25.97
C SER A 19 -1.62 1.73 24.53
N GLY A 20 -2.34 2.68 23.94
CA GLY A 20 -2.11 3.18 22.59
C GLY A 20 -3.34 3.90 22.06
N ARG A 21 -3.16 4.69 21.00
CA ARG A 21 -4.24 5.27 20.22
C ARG A 21 -4.47 4.43 18.95
N VAL A 22 -5.73 4.26 18.60
CA VAL A 22 -6.10 3.57 17.36
C VAL A 22 -6.10 4.60 16.23
N ASN A 23 -5.15 4.46 15.29
CA ASN A 23 -5.11 5.30 14.10
C ASN A 23 -6.20 4.94 13.08
N GLY A 24 -6.57 3.67 13.03
CA GLY A 24 -7.44 3.14 11.99
C GLY A 24 -6.68 2.87 10.68
N TYR A 25 -7.39 2.36 9.70
CA TYR A 25 -6.89 2.06 8.36
C TYR A 25 -8.06 1.92 7.40
N PHE A 26 -7.80 1.99 6.10
CA PHE A 26 -8.75 1.63 5.06
C PHE A 26 -8.33 0.29 4.42
N ASP A 27 -9.27 -0.61 4.24
CA ASP A 27 -9.05 -1.92 3.59
C ASP A 27 -10.15 -2.12 2.55
N SER A 28 -9.81 -2.13 1.28
CA SER A 28 -10.76 -2.22 0.16
C SER A 28 -11.55 -3.53 0.13
N THR A 29 -11.12 -4.55 0.89
CA THR A 29 -11.85 -5.81 1.04
C THR A 29 -12.91 -5.77 2.13
N LYS A 30 -12.90 -4.75 2.99
CA LYS A 30 -13.79 -4.59 4.15
C LYS A 30 -14.60 -3.29 4.11
N HIS A 31 -14.08 -2.27 3.47
CA HIS A 31 -14.63 -0.92 3.45
C HIS A 31 -15.00 -0.52 2.03
N THR A 32 -15.97 0.37 1.93
CA THR A 32 -16.44 0.95 0.67
C THR A 32 -15.92 2.38 0.49
N SER A 33 -16.07 2.95 -0.71
CA SER A 33 -15.73 4.36 -0.97
C SER A 33 -16.46 5.31 -0.01
N THR A 34 -17.65 4.97 0.48
CA THR A 34 -18.39 5.78 1.46
C THR A 34 -17.73 5.80 2.84
N ASP A 35 -16.96 4.76 3.21
CA ASP A 35 -16.23 4.70 4.48
C ASP A 35 -14.96 5.53 4.45
N TRP A 36 -14.39 5.77 3.27
CA TRP A 36 -13.09 6.43 3.09
C TRP A 36 -12.96 7.74 3.86
N GLY A 37 -13.89 8.66 3.61
CA GLY A 37 -13.86 9.98 4.24
C GLY A 37 -13.97 9.92 5.77
N ARG A 38 -14.78 9.01 6.30
CA ARG A 38 -14.96 8.82 7.74
C ARG A 38 -13.68 8.26 8.39
N LEU A 39 -13.12 7.19 7.82
CA LEU A 39 -11.94 6.51 8.36
C LEU A 39 -10.70 7.42 8.32
N ARG A 40 -10.49 8.12 7.20
CA ARG A 40 -9.37 9.07 7.06
C ARG A 40 -9.47 10.23 8.06
N ARG A 41 -10.66 10.82 8.25
CA ARG A 41 -10.85 11.91 9.24
C ARG A 41 -10.69 11.44 10.68
N ALA A 42 -10.90 10.17 10.96
CA ALA A 42 -10.70 9.58 12.27
C ALA A 42 -9.23 9.24 12.57
N ALA A 43 -8.34 9.32 11.57
CA ALA A 43 -6.92 9.07 11.76
C ALA A 43 -6.32 10.08 12.76
N THR A 44 -5.53 9.57 13.70
CA THR A 44 -4.92 10.35 14.79
C THR A 44 -3.43 10.61 14.56
N GLU A 45 -2.83 9.92 13.60
CA GLU A 45 -1.39 9.94 13.35
C GLU A 45 -1.04 10.57 12.00
N ARG A 46 0.24 10.88 11.84
CA ARG A 46 0.79 11.51 10.63
C ARG A 46 0.58 10.67 9.36
N TYR A 47 0.62 9.36 9.50
CA TYR A 47 0.52 8.41 8.39
C TYR A 47 -0.76 7.60 8.51
N PHE A 48 -1.28 7.19 7.36
CA PHE A 48 -2.48 6.37 7.28
C PHE A 48 -2.25 5.19 6.35
N ASP A 49 -2.75 4.02 6.76
CA ASP A 49 -2.62 2.78 6.01
C ASP A 49 -3.82 2.55 5.11
N VAL A 50 -3.54 2.24 3.85
CA VAL A 50 -4.53 1.89 2.84
C VAL A 50 -4.15 0.53 2.26
N LEU A 51 -5.04 -0.45 2.42
CA LEU A 51 -4.82 -1.84 2.05
C LEU A 51 -5.73 -2.25 0.90
N GLY A 52 -5.11 -2.80 -0.13
CA GLY A 52 -5.78 -3.47 -1.24
C GLY A 52 -5.64 -4.98 -1.17
N LYS A 53 -5.86 -5.63 -2.29
CA LYS A 53 -5.66 -7.07 -2.46
C LYS A 53 -4.16 -7.39 -2.52
N TYR A 54 -3.40 -6.64 -3.30
CA TYR A 54 -1.99 -6.87 -3.59
C TYR A 54 -1.07 -5.75 -3.09
N ALA A 55 -1.60 -4.58 -2.83
CA ALA A 55 -0.87 -3.40 -2.40
C ALA A 55 -1.20 -3.01 -0.95
N HIS A 56 -0.21 -2.42 -0.27
CA HIS A 56 -0.34 -1.76 1.02
C HIS A 56 0.38 -0.43 0.95
N ILE A 57 -0.34 0.66 1.11
CA ILE A 57 0.19 2.02 1.04
C ILE A 57 0.22 2.61 2.45
N THR A 58 1.35 3.22 2.84
CA THR A 58 1.45 4.06 4.04
C THR A 58 1.97 5.43 3.63
N PHE A 59 1.07 6.38 3.39
CA PHE A 59 1.40 7.75 3.02
C PHE A 59 0.89 8.75 4.08
N PRO A 60 1.33 10.02 4.03
CA PRO A 60 0.89 11.01 5.00
C PRO A 60 -0.63 11.26 4.91
N THR A 61 -1.30 11.27 6.04
CA THR A 61 -2.75 11.52 6.15
C THR A 61 -3.16 12.85 5.51
N LYS A 62 -2.28 13.87 5.59
CA LYS A 62 -2.51 15.18 4.97
C LYS A 62 -2.63 15.09 3.45
N ASP A 63 -1.79 14.26 2.81
CA ASP A 63 -1.73 14.14 1.35
C ASP A 63 -2.93 13.32 0.83
N PHE A 64 -3.33 12.26 1.51
CA PHE A 64 -4.61 11.62 1.25
C PHE A 64 -5.79 12.58 1.40
N THR A 65 -5.71 13.50 2.38
CA THR A 65 -6.77 14.50 2.58
C THR A 65 -6.85 15.50 1.43
N ALA A 66 -5.70 15.91 0.91
CA ALA A 66 -5.62 16.91 -0.15
C ALA A 66 -5.94 16.33 -1.54
N TYR A 67 -5.52 15.11 -1.83
CA TYR A 67 -5.44 14.59 -3.20
C TYR A 67 -6.27 13.33 -3.47
N THR A 68 -6.79 12.65 -2.44
CA THR A 68 -7.51 11.37 -2.61
C THR A 68 -9.00 11.51 -2.26
N PRO A 69 -9.86 11.85 -3.22
CA PRO A 69 -11.31 11.91 -2.98
C PRO A 69 -11.90 10.51 -2.72
N ASP A 70 -11.35 9.47 -3.35
CA ASP A 70 -11.77 8.07 -3.22
C ASP A 70 -10.57 7.16 -2.99
N GLY A 71 -10.42 6.68 -1.75
CA GLY A 71 -9.33 5.77 -1.37
C GLY A 71 -9.46 4.38 -1.97
N LYS A 72 -10.69 3.94 -2.31
CA LYS A 72 -10.88 2.66 -2.99
C LYS A 72 -10.35 2.74 -4.42
N ALA A 73 -10.69 3.77 -5.17
CA ALA A 73 -10.20 3.97 -6.51
C ALA A 73 -8.67 4.06 -6.55
N LEU A 74 -8.06 4.74 -5.57
CA LEU A 74 -6.62 4.84 -5.46
C LEU A 74 -5.96 3.48 -5.22
N ILE A 75 -6.41 2.72 -4.23
CA ILE A 75 -5.79 1.43 -3.90
C ILE A 75 -6.02 0.39 -4.99
N ASP A 76 -7.15 0.42 -5.68
CA ASP A 76 -7.42 -0.44 -6.83
C ASP A 76 -6.42 -0.17 -7.98
N ALA A 77 -5.98 1.09 -8.16
CA ALA A 77 -4.95 1.43 -9.14
C ALA A 77 -3.57 0.86 -8.74
N TYR A 78 -3.19 0.94 -7.47
CA TYR A 78 -1.96 0.30 -6.97
C TYR A 78 -2.02 -1.23 -7.04
N ASP A 79 -3.16 -1.82 -6.71
CA ASP A 79 -3.38 -3.27 -6.88
C ASP A 79 -3.16 -3.68 -8.35
N LYS A 80 -3.60 -2.84 -9.30
CA LYS A 80 -3.43 -3.09 -10.73
C LYS A 80 -1.97 -3.04 -11.18
N ILE A 81 -1.17 -2.13 -10.61
CA ILE A 81 0.27 -2.09 -10.86
C ILE A 81 0.91 -3.41 -10.44
N VAL A 82 0.68 -3.84 -9.18
CA VAL A 82 1.26 -5.08 -8.65
C VAL A 82 0.76 -6.31 -9.42
N GLU A 83 -0.53 -6.37 -9.73
CA GLU A 83 -1.11 -7.46 -10.52
C GLU A 83 -0.47 -7.56 -11.90
N SER A 84 -0.26 -6.42 -12.57
CA SER A 84 0.35 -6.37 -13.90
C SER A 84 1.79 -6.90 -13.87
N GLU A 85 2.58 -6.52 -12.88
CA GLU A 85 3.95 -7.04 -12.69
C GLU A 85 3.94 -8.57 -12.45
N MET A 86 3.06 -9.06 -11.57
CA MET A 86 2.93 -10.50 -11.34
C MET A 86 2.51 -11.26 -12.60
N MET A 87 1.67 -10.64 -13.45
CA MET A 87 1.28 -11.21 -14.74
C MET A 87 2.46 -11.28 -15.72
N LEU A 88 3.23 -10.19 -15.84
CA LEU A 88 4.42 -10.13 -16.71
C LEU A 88 5.47 -11.17 -16.31
N MET A 89 5.68 -11.37 -15.01
CA MET A 89 6.56 -12.42 -14.49
C MET A 89 6.00 -13.85 -14.62
N GLY A 90 4.75 -14.00 -15.03
CA GLY A 90 4.09 -15.30 -15.11
C GLY A 90 3.76 -15.95 -13.76
N LEU A 91 3.73 -15.18 -12.66
CA LEU A 91 3.55 -15.73 -11.31
C LEU A 91 2.20 -16.43 -11.15
N PHE A 92 1.15 -15.93 -11.80
CA PHE A 92 -0.16 -16.60 -11.82
C PHE A 92 -0.09 -17.95 -12.52
N LYS A 93 0.60 -18.02 -13.67
CA LYS A 93 0.77 -19.25 -14.46
C LYS A 93 1.46 -20.36 -13.66
N TYR A 94 2.43 -19.97 -12.83
CA TYR A 94 3.25 -20.93 -12.07
C TYR A 94 2.81 -21.06 -10.61
N ASN A 95 1.67 -20.47 -10.22
CA ASN A 95 1.16 -20.44 -8.84
C ASN A 95 2.19 -19.93 -7.82
N LYS A 96 2.89 -18.84 -8.17
CA LYS A 96 3.96 -18.20 -7.38
C LYS A 96 3.63 -16.75 -7.03
N VAL A 97 2.35 -16.38 -7.00
CA VAL A 97 1.91 -15.03 -6.61
C VAL A 97 2.47 -14.63 -5.24
N PHE A 98 2.73 -13.35 -5.08
CA PHE A 98 3.21 -12.84 -3.80
C PHE A 98 2.23 -13.17 -2.68
N LYS A 99 2.74 -13.71 -1.57
CA LYS A 99 1.94 -14.02 -0.39
C LYS A 99 1.63 -12.78 0.45
N ASN A 100 2.52 -11.79 0.42
CA ASN A 100 2.37 -10.52 1.11
C ASN A 100 1.99 -9.42 0.12
N ARG A 101 1.30 -8.39 0.61
CA ARG A 101 1.07 -7.18 -0.17
C ARG A 101 2.38 -6.46 -0.44
N MET A 102 2.54 -5.93 -1.65
CA MET A 102 3.63 -5.01 -1.96
C MET A 102 3.45 -3.73 -1.14
N TYR A 103 4.50 -3.32 -0.45
CA TYR A 103 4.44 -2.18 0.46
C TYR A 103 4.97 -0.92 -0.21
N PHE A 104 4.15 0.11 -0.26
CA PHE A 104 4.44 1.43 -0.79
C PHE A 104 4.57 2.43 0.36
N ASN A 105 5.71 3.09 0.46
CA ASN A 105 6.05 3.96 1.58
C ASN A 105 6.47 5.36 1.09
N VAL A 106 6.43 6.34 2.00
CA VAL A 106 6.99 7.67 1.77
C VAL A 106 8.43 7.75 2.29
N THR A 107 9.31 8.43 1.55
CA THR A 107 10.66 8.74 1.98
C THR A 107 10.89 10.26 2.01
N TYR A 108 11.86 10.68 2.79
CA TYR A 108 12.37 12.07 2.86
C TYR A 108 13.83 12.14 2.40
N ARG A 109 14.34 11.06 1.80
CA ARG A 109 15.70 10.94 1.28
C ARG A 109 15.67 10.25 -0.07
N GLY A 110 16.36 10.82 -1.04
CA GLY A 110 16.33 10.31 -2.42
C GLY A 110 14.99 10.58 -3.10
N TYR A 111 14.90 10.30 -4.39
CA TYR A 111 13.68 10.54 -5.17
C TYR A 111 12.69 9.37 -5.06
N MET A 112 13.15 8.18 -5.43
CA MET A 112 12.43 6.91 -5.24
C MET A 112 13.44 5.77 -5.20
N TYR A 113 13.04 4.65 -4.59
CA TYR A 113 13.85 3.43 -4.56
C TYR A 113 13.00 2.22 -4.20
N ALA A 114 13.51 1.04 -4.57
CA ALA A 114 12.99 -0.25 -4.14
C ALA A 114 13.97 -0.99 -3.25
N THR A 115 13.43 -1.84 -2.40
CA THR A 115 14.17 -2.86 -1.65
C THR A 115 13.51 -4.21 -1.92
N SER A 116 14.04 -5.30 -1.34
CA SER A 116 13.45 -6.63 -1.50
C SER A 116 12.03 -6.79 -0.92
N TYR A 117 11.48 -5.80 -0.23
CA TYR A 117 10.18 -5.91 0.45
C TYR A 117 9.32 -4.64 0.44
N HIS A 118 9.81 -3.53 -0.10
CA HIS A 118 9.03 -2.31 -0.24
C HIS A 118 9.58 -1.37 -1.30
N THR A 119 8.73 -0.47 -1.74
CA THR A 119 9.07 0.69 -2.57
C THR A 119 8.86 1.97 -1.78
N ALA A 120 9.65 3.00 -2.04
CA ALA A 120 9.56 4.29 -1.35
C ALA A 120 9.68 5.45 -2.35
N TYR A 121 8.92 6.52 -2.09
CA TYR A 121 8.78 7.68 -2.96
C TYR A 121 8.96 8.95 -2.14
N HIS A 122 9.63 9.96 -2.72
CA HIS A 122 9.88 11.20 -2.02
C HIS A 122 8.56 11.93 -1.68
N ALA A 123 8.53 12.58 -0.52
CA ALA A 123 7.36 13.27 -0.01
C ALA A 123 6.81 14.36 -0.95
N ASP A 124 7.67 14.95 -1.79
CA ASP A 124 7.28 15.97 -2.77
C ASP A 124 6.50 15.41 -3.97
N THR A 125 6.41 14.09 -4.12
CA THR A 125 5.65 13.43 -5.19
C THR A 125 4.25 12.98 -4.74
N MET A 126 3.87 13.26 -3.50
CA MET A 126 2.60 12.76 -2.95
C MET A 126 1.37 13.36 -3.61
N ASP A 127 1.46 14.58 -4.18
CA ASP A 127 0.37 15.18 -4.95
C ASP A 127 0.05 14.41 -6.25
N GLU A 128 1.03 13.66 -6.77
CA GLU A 128 0.86 12.78 -7.92
C GLU A 128 0.44 11.37 -7.50
N LEU A 129 1.08 10.82 -6.47
CA LEU A 129 0.90 9.43 -6.05
C LEU A 129 -0.36 9.19 -5.21
N CYS A 130 -0.92 10.25 -4.62
CA CYS A 130 -2.21 10.23 -3.92
C CYS A 130 -3.40 10.63 -4.81
N ASP A 131 -3.17 11.12 -6.01
CA ASP A 131 -4.20 11.44 -7.01
C ASP A 131 -4.31 10.31 -8.03
N VAL A 132 -5.42 9.57 -8.03
CA VAL A 132 -5.61 8.44 -8.93
C VAL A 132 -5.53 8.82 -10.40
N ASN A 133 -5.97 10.02 -10.78
CA ASN A 133 -5.93 10.47 -12.18
C ASN A 133 -4.49 10.75 -12.63
N LYS A 134 -3.70 11.41 -11.78
CA LYS A 134 -2.27 11.63 -12.06
C LYS A 134 -1.50 10.31 -12.05
N LEU A 135 -1.72 9.48 -11.04
CA LEU A 135 -1.08 8.16 -10.91
C LEU A 135 -1.30 7.30 -12.17
N THR A 136 -2.51 7.25 -12.70
CA THR A 136 -2.86 6.39 -13.84
C THR A 136 -2.58 7.02 -15.21
N SER A 137 -2.16 8.27 -15.27
CA SER A 137 -1.83 8.97 -16.51
C SER A 137 -0.34 9.34 -16.61
N THR A 138 0.12 10.31 -15.82
CA THR A 138 1.46 10.90 -15.96
C THR A 138 2.50 10.26 -15.03
N SER A 139 2.09 9.71 -13.90
CA SER A 139 2.98 9.28 -12.82
C SER A 139 3.02 7.77 -12.61
N LEU A 140 2.45 7.01 -13.53
CA LEU A 140 2.39 5.53 -13.48
C LEU A 140 3.78 4.89 -13.51
N TRP A 141 4.71 5.49 -14.25
CA TRP A 141 6.05 4.94 -14.46
C TRP A 141 6.80 4.70 -13.15
N GLY A 142 6.80 5.66 -12.22
CA GLY A 142 7.55 5.56 -10.97
C GLY A 142 7.17 4.34 -10.14
N PRO A 143 5.91 4.20 -9.71
CA PRO A 143 5.46 3.02 -8.98
C PRO A 143 5.66 1.70 -9.72
N SER A 144 5.41 1.65 -11.03
CA SER A 144 5.62 0.42 -11.83
C SER A 144 7.10 0.04 -11.91
N HIS A 145 7.99 1.02 -12.12
CA HIS A 145 9.43 0.82 -12.17
C HIS A 145 9.97 0.24 -10.85
N GLU A 146 9.59 0.84 -9.73
CA GLU A 146 10.07 0.39 -8.41
C GLU A 146 9.51 -0.99 -8.02
N VAL A 147 8.24 -1.28 -8.35
CA VAL A 147 7.68 -2.63 -8.15
C VAL A 147 8.44 -3.66 -9.00
N GLY A 148 8.81 -3.31 -10.22
CA GLY A 148 9.63 -4.15 -11.09
C GLY A 148 10.99 -4.52 -10.50
N HIS A 149 11.58 -3.70 -9.62
CA HIS A 149 12.82 -4.02 -8.90
C HIS A 149 12.64 -4.97 -7.71
N CYS A 150 11.41 -5.18 -7.24
CA CYS A 150 11.10 -6.06 -6.09
C CYS A 150 11.00 -7.55 -6.46
N ASN A 151 11.47 -7.95 -7.64
CA ASN A 151 11.38 -9.30 -8.21
C ASN A 151 12.51 -10.23 -7.75
#